data_f278e6f7df7b0949f9a8ab79e0bf7bc5
#
_entry.id   f278e6f7df7b0949f9a8ab79e0bf7bc5
#
_cell.length_a   1.000
_cell.length_b   1.000
_cell.length_c   1.000
_cell.angle_alpha   90.00
_cell.angle_beta   90.00
_cell.angle_gamma   90.00
#
_symmetry.space_group_name_H-M   'P 1'
#
loop_
_entity.id
_entity.type
_entity.pdbx_description
1 polymer ?
#
loop_
_entity_poly.entity_id
_entity_poly.type
_entity_poly.pdbx_seq_one_letter_code
_entity_poly.pdbx_strand_id
1 'polypeptide(L)'
;MGESDGVRNLFAIFANMSKEKSAIRERARTGYDEPKRYNVIIFNDDFTTMDFVVEVLMKIFGKSFEEAKALMLSVHNEGKAVAGTYGYDLAVSKASVATHMARMNKFPLKFEVEEE
;
A
#
# COMPACT_ATOMS: atom_id res chain seq x y z
N MET A 1 11.22 17.85 -11.01
CA MET A 1 11.91 17.82 -9.72
C MET A 1 10.95 17.84 -8.55
N GLY A 2 10.02 18.79 -8.50
CA GLY A 2 9.09 18.90 -7.39
C GLY A 2 8.23 17.68 -7.19
N GLU A 3 7.77 17.05 -8.25
CA GLU A 3 6.94 15.86 -8.13
C GLU A 3 7.70 14.69 -7.51
N SER A 4 8.94 14.47 -7.97
CA SER A 4 9.77 13.41 -7.43
C SER A 4 10.08 13.65 -5.96
N ASP A 5 10.34 14.90 -5.62
CA ASP A 5 10.63 15.27 -4.24
C ASP A 5 9.42 15.05 -3.34
N GLY A 6 8.23 15.38 -3.83
CA GLY A 6 6.99 15.14 -3.09
C GLY A 6 6.77 13.67 -2.81
N VAL A 7 6.99 12.81 -3.80
CA VAL A 7 6.84 11.37 -3.64
C VAL A 7 7.88 10.83 -2.66
N ARG A 8 9.13 11.28 -2.74
CA ARG A 8 10.18 10.87 -1.82
C ARG A 8 9.85 11.26 -0.39
N ASN A 9 9.37 12.48 -0.20
CA ASN A 9 9.01 12.95 1.14
C ASN A 9 7.90 12.10 1.73
N LEU A 10 6.93 11.71 0.92
CA LEU A 10 5.85 10.86 1.36
C LEU A 10 6.35 9.50 1.82
N PHE A 11 7.24 8.87 1.05
CA PHE A 11 7.84 7.61 1.45
C PHE A 11 8.68 7.75 2.71
N ALA A 12 9.42 8.85 2.82
CA ALA A 12 10.22 9.09 4.02
C ALA A 12 9.34 9.22 5.25
N ILE A 13 8.21 9.90 5.13
CA ILE A 13 7.25 10.03 6.23
C ILE A 13 6.71 8.67 6.63
N PHE A 14 6.31 7.86 5.67
CA PHE A 14 5.82 6.51 5.95
C PHE A 14 6.89 5.66 6.63
N ALA A 15 8.11 5.70 6.13
CA ALA A 15 9.20 4.93 6.70
C ALA A 15 9.50 5.36 8.14
N ASN A 16 9.53 6.66 8.39
CA ASN A 16 9.78 7.18 9.72
C ASN A 16 8.67 6.80 10.69
N MET A 17 7.41 6.93 10.27
CA MET A 17 6.28 6.53 11.10
C MET A 17 6.36 5.05 11.45
N SER A 18 6.68 4.22 10.47
CA SER A 18 6.79 2.79 10.69
C SER A 18 7.90 2.45 11.68
N LYS A 19 9.05 3.11 11.55
CA LYS A 19 10.17 2.88 12.45
C LYS A 19 9.86 3.31 13.88
N GLU A 20 9.28 4.48 14.02
CA GLU A 20 8.92 4.99 15.34
C GLU A 20 7.91 4.09 16.02
N LYS A 21 6.89 3.68 15.29
CA LYS A 21 5.87 2.79 15.85
C LYS A 21 6.46 1.45 16.24
N SER A 22 7.34 0.91 15.42
CA SER A 22 7.99 -0.36 15.73
C SER A 22 8.82 -0.26 17.00
N ALA A 23 9.58 0.81 17.15
CA ALA A 23 10.40 1.03 18.35
C ALA A 23 9.53 1.15 19.60
N ILE A 24 8.47 1.92 19.52
CA ILE A 24 7.54 2.08 20.65
C ILE A 24 6.90 0.75 21.01
N ARG A 25 6.45 0.02 20.01
CA ARG A 25 5.81 -1.28 20.23
C ARG A 25 6.76 -2.27 20.89
N GLU A 26 7.99 -2.31 20.45
CA GLU A 26 8.95 -3.22 21.04
C GLU A 26 9.16 -2.95 22.52
N ARG A 27 9.20 -1.68 22.91
CA ARG A 27 9.31 -1.32 24.32
C ARG A 27 8.08 -1.69 25.11
N ALA A 28 6.90 -1.52 24.51
CA ALA A 28 5.64 -1.77 25.18
C ALA A 28 5.23 -3.23 25.16
N ARG A 29 5.86 -4.04 24.31
CA ARG A 29 5.42 -5.41 24.06
C ARG A 29 5.84 -6.42 25.10
N THR A 30 6.60 -6.03 26.08
CA THR A 30 7.02 -6.97 27.11
C THR A 30 5.78 -7.60 27.77
N GLY A 31 5.50 -8.85 27.44
CA GLY A 31 4.35 -9.57 27.97
C GLY A 31 3.03 -9.33 27.27
N TYR A 32 3.01 -8.59 26.15
CA TYR A 32 1.78 -8.34 25.40
C TYR A 32 1.70 -9.18 24.14
N ASP A 33 0.47 -9.34 23.64
CA ASP A 33 0.22 -9.98 22.37
C ASP A 33 0.79 -9.13 21.24
N GLU A 34 1.06 -9.73 20.11
CA GLU A 34 1.52 -9.02 18.94
C GLU A 34 0.45 -8.06 18.43
N PRO A 35 0.85 -6.88 17.91
CA PRO A 35 -0.10 -5.96 17.30
C PRO A 35 -0.80 -6.61 16.13
N LYS A 36 -2.04 -6.26 15.93
CA LYS A 36 -2.80 -6.73 14.78
C LYS A 36 -2.21 -6.18 13.50
N ARG A 37 -2.30 -6.96 12.46
CA ARG A 37 -1.84 -6.58 11.13
C ARG A 37 -3.05 -6.44 10.22
N TYR A 38 -2.90 -5.62 9.19
CA TYR A 38 -3.97 -5.30 8.27
C TYR A 38 -3.52 -5.46 6.84
N ASN A 39 -4.35 -6.06 6.03
CA ASN A 39 -4.11 -6.22 4.60
C ASN A 39 -4.70 -5.05 3.85
N VAL A 40 -3.94 -4.51 2.89
CA VAL A 40 -4.49 -3.57 1.92
C VAL A 40 -4.87 -4.39 0.70
N ILE A 41 -6.16 -4.40 0.39
CA ILE A 41 -6.70 -5.18 -0.72
C ILE A 41 -6.89 -4.25 -1.91
N ILE A 42 -6.37 -4.66 -3.06
CA ILE A 42 -6.56 -3.93 -4.33
C ILE A 42 -7.59 -4.69 -5.17
N PHE A 43 -8.54 -3.96 -5.74
CA PHE A 43 -9.64 -4.55 -6.50
C PHE A 43 -9.52 -4.25 -7.98
N ASN A 44 -9.91 -5.22 -8.79
CA ASN A 44 -9.96 -5.05 -10.23
C ASN A 44 -11.13 -4.14 -10.62
N ASP A 45 -10.98 -3.43 -11.74
CA ASP A 45 -12.07 -2.69 -12.36
C ASP A 45 -11.82 -2.64 -13.87
N ASP A 46 -12.81 -2.14 -14.62
CA ASP A 46 -12.76 -2.18 -16.08
C ASP A 46 -12.02 -1.01 -16.72
N PHE A 47 -11.63 -0.02 -15.93
CA PHE A 47 -11.11 1.24 -16.45
C PHE A 47 -9.64 1.50 -16.13
N THR A 48 -9.16 1.04 -14.98
CA THR A 48 -7.78 1.24 -14.56
C THR A 48 -6.86 0.40 -15.44
N THR A 49 -5.82 1.03 -15.98
CA THR A 49 -4.88 0.30 -16.84
C THR A 49 -3.99 -0.62 -16.03
N MET A 50 -3.55 -1.71 -16.64
CA MET A 50 -2.62 -2.63 -16.02
C MET A 50 -1.30 -1.96 -15.67
N ASP A 51 -0.82 -1.07 -16.56
CA ASP A 51 0.41 -0.33 -16.33
C ASP A 51 0.31 0.54 -15.06
N PHE A 52 -0.83 1.16 -14.84
CA PHE A 52 -1.03 1.98 -13.66
C PHE A 52 -1.03 1.13 -12.38
N VAL A 53 -1.68 -0.04 -12.43
CA VAL A 53 -1.69 -0.96 -11.28
C VAL A 53 -0.26 -1.36 -10.91
N VAL A 54 0.55 -1.72 -11.90
CA VAL A 54 1.96 -2.07 -11.67
C VAL A 54 2.70 -0.88 -11.06
N GLU A 55 2.48 0.32 -11.58
CA GLU A 55 3.14 1.52 -11.09
C GLU A 55 2.81 1.79 -9.61
N VAL A 56 1.54 1.70 -9.25
CA VAL A 56 1.11 1.90 -7.86
C VAL A 56 1.73 0.87 -6.94
N LEU A 57 1.71 -0.39 -7.35
CA LEU A 57 2.29 -1.47 -6.55
C LEU A 57 3.78 -1.28 -6.32
N MET A 58 4.48 -0.76 -7.30
CA MET A 58 5.91 -0.47 -7.16
C MET A 58 6.15 0.77 -6.30
N LYS A 59 5.45 1.85 -6.58
CA LYS A 59 5.72 3.15 -5.94
C LYS A 59 5.19 3.26 -4.52
N ILE A 60 4.01 2.73 -4.26
CA ILE A 60 3.37 2.87 -2.95
C ILE A 60 3.61 1.65 -2.08
N PHE A 61 3.57 0.46 -2.65
CA PHE A 61 3.68 -0.78 -1.89
C PHE A 61 5.07 -1.42 -1.97
N GLY A 62 6.01 -0.76 -2.63
CA GLY A 62 7.41 -1.16 -2.63
C GLY A 62 7.70 -2.50 -3.31
N LYS A 63 6.84 -2.92 -4.21
CA LYS A 63 7.05 -4.19 -4.91
C LYS A 63 8.08 -4.03 -6.02
N SER A 64 8.81 -5.11 -6.32
CA SER A 64 9.64 -5.16 -7.50
C SER A 64 8.74 -5.20 -8.73
N PHE A 65 9.30 -4.97 -9.91
CA PHE A 65 8.53 -5.03 -11.15
C PHE A 65 7.89 -6.41 -11.31
N GLU A 66 8.65 -7.47 -11.09
CA GLU A 66 8.14 -8.85 -11.21
C GLU A 66 7.02 -9.13 -10.23
N GLU A 67 7.19 -8.71 -8.98
CA GLU A 67 6.15 -8.87 -7.96
C GLU A 67 4.90 -8.08 -8.31
N ALA A 68 5.09 -6.83 -8.73
CA ALA A 68 3.96 -5.97 -9.10
C ALA A 68 3.20 -6.53 -10.28
N LYS A 69 3.92 -7.06 -11.27
CA LYS A 69 3.31 -7.68 -12.44
C LYS A 69 2.51 -8.92 -12.07
N ALA A 70 3.07 -9.77 -11.21
CA ALA A 70 2.38 -10.97 -10.74
C ALA A 70 1.11 -10.61 -9.97
N LEU A 71 1.20 -9.61 -9.09
CA LEU A 71 0.04 -9.12 -8.34
C LEU A 71 -1.03 -8.54 -9.27
N MET A 72 -0.61 -7.76 -10.25
CA MET A 72 -1.53 -7.18 -11.23
C MET A 72 -2.29 -8.28 -11.97
N LEU A 73 -1.61 -9.35 -12.36
CA LEU A 73 -2.27 -10.48 -13.02
C LEU A 73 -3.24 -11.19 -12.08
N SER A 74 -2.89 -11.33 -10.80
CA SER A 74 -3.81 -11.90 -9.81
C SER A 74 -5.06 -11.05 -9.66
N VAL A 75 -4.90 -9.73 -9.60
CA VAL A 75 -6.03 -8.82 -9.52
C VAL A 75 -6.93 -8.98 -10.75
N HIS A 76 -6.31 -9.03 -11.92
CA HIS A 76 -7.05 -9.16 -13.17
C HIS A 76 -7.82 -10.49 -13.23
N ASN A 77 -7.18 -11.58 -12.85
CA ASN A 77 -7.76 -12.92 -12.98
C ASN A 77 -8.71 -13.28 -11.85
N GLU A 78 -8.44 -12.82 -10.63
CA GLU A 78 -9.20 -13.22 -9.45
C GLU A 78 -10.10 -12.14 -8.88
N GLY A 79 -10.00 -10.93 -9.41
CA GLY A 79 -10.83 -9.79 -9.00
C GLY A 79 -10.24 -8.95 -7.89
N LYS A 80 -9.32 -9.48 -7.10
CA LYS A 80 -8.65 -8.74 -6.03
C LYS A 80 -7.39 -9.46 -5.59
N ALA A 81 -6.53 -8.75 -4.87
CA ALA A 81 -5.32 -9.34 -4.28
C ALA A 81 -4.87 -8.47 -3.10
N VAL A 82 -4.00 -9.03 -2.27
CA VAL A 82 -3.38 -8.28 -1.17
C VAL A 82 -2.17 -7.54 -1.71
N ALA A 83 -2.22 -6.21 -1.66
CA ALA A 83 -1.09 -5.38 -2.09
C ALA A 83 0.03 -5.37 -1.05
N GLY A 84 -0.32 -5.47 0.22
CA GLY A 84 0.66 -5.53 1.30
C GLY A 84 -0.02 -5.65 2.65
N THR A 85 0.77 -5.96 3.68
CA THR A 85 0.28 -6.17 5.04
C THR A 85 1.08 -5.30 6.00
N TYR A 86 0.41 -4.52 6.82
CA TYR A 86 1.03 -3.50 7.67
C TYR A 86 0.26 -3.33 8.97
N GLY A 87 0.82 -2.56 9.89
CA GLY A 87 0.03 -2.07 11.01
C GLY A 87 -1.08 -1.16 10.51
N TYR A 88 -2.09 -0.91 11.32
CA TYR A 88 -3.30 -0.22 10.90
C TYR A 88 -3.03 1.14 10.26
N ASP A 89 -2.27 1.98 10.94
CA ASP A 89 -2.05 3.36 10.47
C ASP A 89 -1.34 3.38 9.11
N LEU A 90 -0.35 2.54 8.94
CA LEU A 90 0.40 2.48 7.70
C LEU A 90 -0.46 1.90 6.57
N ALA A 91 -1.26 0.88 6.88
CA ALA A 91 -2.17 0.29 5.90
C ALA A 91 -3.17 1.34 5.39
N VAL A 92 -3.78 2.09 6.31
CA VAL A 92 -4.73 3.14 5.96
C VAL A 92 -4.05 4.24 5.15
N SER A 93 -2.85 4.65 5.57
CA SER A 93 -2.11 5.69 4.86
C SER A 93 -1.77 5.27 3.43
N LYS A 94 -1.28 4.06 3.25
CA LYS A 94 -0.92 3.57 1.91
C LYS A 94 -2.16 3.44 1.03
N ALA A 95 -3.25 2.92 1.56
CA ALA A 95 -4.51 2.81 0.82
C ALA A 95 -5.01 4.19 0.40
N SER A 96 -4.92 5.17 1.29
CA SER A 96 -5.34 6.54 1.01
C SER A 96 -4.50 7.19 -0.08
N VAL A 97 -3.18 7.06 0.02
CA VAL A 97 -2.26 7.63 -0.98
C VAL A 97 -2.47 6.98 -2.34
N ALA A 98 -2.60 5.66 -2.36
CA ALA A 98 -2.82 4.93 -3.61
C ALA A 98 -4.15 5.33 -4.26
N THR A 99 -5.20 5.49 -3.45
CA THR A 99 -6.50 5.92 -3.93
C THR A 99 -6.41 7.33 -4.52
N HIS A 100 -5.74 8.24 -3.82
CA HIS A 100 -5.56 9.61 -4.31
C HIS A 100 -4.81 9.62 -5.64
N MET A 101 -3.74 8.85 -5.73
CA MET A 101 -2.96 8.75 -6.96
C MET A 101 -3.82 8.25 -8.12
N ALA A 102 -4.67 7.24 -7.86
CA ALA A 102 -5.59 6.72 -8.87
C ALA A 102 -6.58 7.78 -9.32
N ARG A 103 -7.18 8.51 -8.39
CA ARG A 103 -8.17 9.56 -8.73
C ARG A 103 -7.52 10.71 -9.49
N MET A 104 -6.28 11.06 -9.18
CA MET A 104 -5.55 12.08 -9.93
C MET A 104 -5.32 11.66 -11.38
N ASN A 105 -5.26 10.37 -11.64
CA ASN A 105 -5.13 9.82 -12.99
C ASN A 105 -6.47 9.43 -13.58
N LYS A 106 -7.56 9.77 -12.90
CA LYS A 106 -8.94 9.52 -13.34
C LYS A 106 -9.28 8.04 -13.46
N PHE A 107 -8.66 7.23 -12.62
CA PHE A 107 -8.97 5.81 -12.52
C PHE A 107 -9.80 5.52 -11.27
N PRO A 108 -10.81 4.63 -11.36
CA PRO A 108 -11.64 4.28 -10.22
C PRO A 108 -11.05 3.17 -9.35
N LEU A 109 -9.76 2.94 -9.43
CA LEU A 109 -9.09 1.88 -8.69
C LEU A 109 -9.40 1.97 -7.21
N LYS A 110 -9.80 0.83 -6.62
CA LYS A 110 -10.28 0.78 -5.25
C LYS A 110 -9.34 -0.03 -4.37
N PHE A 111 -9.15 0.47 -3.15
CA PHE A 111 -8.38 -0.20 -2.10
C PHE A 111 -9.23 -0.30 -0.85
N GLU A 112 -9.11 -1.41 -0.12
CA GLU A 112 -9.74 -1.57 1.18
C GLU A 112 -8.72 -2.08 2.18
N VAL A 113 -8.94 -1.78 3.46
CA VAL A 113 -8.09 -2.26 4.55
C VAL A 113 -8.91 -3.24 5.37
N GLU A 114 -8.37 -4.45 5.57
CA GLU A 114 -9.02 -5.50 6.35
C GLU A 114 -8.04 -6.06 7.36
N GLU A 115 -8.53 -6.44 8.52
CA GLU A 115 -7.70 -7.13 9.50
C GLU A 115 -7.25 -8.47 8.91
N GLU A 116 -5.98 -8.78 9.10
CA GLU A 116 -5.39 -10.03 8.61
C GLU A 116 -6.01 -11.26 9.26
#